data_e92a3404df1394bbe7766269037e4392
#
_entry.id   e92a3404df1394bbe7766269037e4392
#
_cell.length_a   1.000
_cell.length_b   1.000
_cell.length_c   1.000
_cell.angle_alpha   90.00
_cell.angle_beta   90.00
_cell.angle_gamma   90.00
#
_symmetry.space_group_name_H-M   'P 1'
#
loop_
_entity.id
_entity.type
_entity.pdbx_description
1 polymer ?
#
loop_
_entity_poly.entity_id
_entity_poly.type
_entity_poly.pdbx_seq_one_letter_code
_entity_poly.pdbx_strand_id
1 'polypeptide(L)'
;MSGPELRATMSLAAIFALRMLGLFMIMPVFSIYARNVPGGDSATAVGLAIGIYGLTQALLYIPYGWMSDRIGRKPVIIFGLLVFALGSLVAALAHDMTWIIIGRAIQGAGAISSAITAFIADLTSEANRTKAMAMVGASIGVSFGVAIILAPIVFRWIGMPGLFSVIGALAIVAIGVVIWVVPDAPKGLDAVRSPFSEVFKNTELLRMNFGVYALHATQTALFVVLPHMLLTAGLPVASHWEVYLPVMGLSFFLMVPAIIVAEKHGKMKPILCGGIILVLIGQLALTELPDTIWLIALVLLVYFTGFNILEASQPSMVSKLSPGPRKGAAMGVYNTLQALGLFSGGAIGGWLVKTHGEHAVFFASSALVFVWLIIASRMKAPPPKVHA
;
A
#
# COMPACT_ATOMS: atom_id res chain seq x y z
N MET A 1 20.94 -6.95 14.71
CA MET A 1 20.89 -5.47 14.69
C MET A 1 21.36 -4.98 16.05
N SER A 2 22.22 -3.97 16.06
CA SER A 2 22.57 -3.27 17.29
C SER A 2 21.37 -2.49 17.84
N GLY A 3 21.42 -2.11 19.12
CA GLY A 3 20.34 -1.31 19.73
C GLY A 3 20.03 -0.01 18.99
N PRO A 4 21.05 0.80 18.59
CA PRO A 4 20.84 1.99 17.79
C PRO A 4 20.22 1.72 16.40
N GLU A 5 20.68 0.69 15.67
CA GLU A 5 20.10 0.29 14.39
C GLU A 5 18.62 -0.11 14.52
N LEU A 6 18.30 -0.87 15.57
CA LEU A 6 16.91 -1.30 15.82
C LEU A 6 16.02 -0.10 16.12
N ARG A 7 16.47 0.81 17.01
CA ARG A 7 15.72 2.04 17.34
C ARG A 7 15.48 2.90 16.11
N ALA A 8 16.50 3.14 15.30
CA ALA A 8 16.38 3.91 14.06
C ALA A 8 15.41 3.28 13.08
N THR A 9 15.53 1.96 12.84
CA THR A 9 14.65 1.21 11.94
C THR A 9 13.20 1.23 12.42
N MET A 10 12.94 0.98 13.71
CA MET A 10 11.61 0.99 14.27
C MET A 10 10.95 2.37 14.18
N SER A 11 11.70 3.45 14.49
CA SER A 11 11.18 4.81 14.40
C SER A 11 10.82 5.18 12.96
N LEU A 12 11.68 4.89 11.99
CA LEU A 12 11.43 5.16 10.58
C LEU A 12 10.33 4.27 10.00
N ALA A 13 10.25 3.00 10.40
CA ALA A 13 9.15 2.11 10.04
C ALA A 13 7.81 2.59 10.64
N ALA A 14 7.80 3.12 11.85
CA ALA A 14 6.61 3.70 12.47
C ALA A 14 6.13 4.97 11.73
N ILE A 15 7.04 5.84 11.31
CA ILE A 15 6.70 7.03 10.48
C ILE A 15 6.11 6.59 9.14
N PHE A 16 6.71 5.56 8.52
CA PHE A 16 6.19 4.97 7.29
C PHE A 16 4.80 4.37 7.49
N ALA A 17 4.61 3.62 8.59
CA ALA A 17 3.34 3.01 8.98
C ALA A 17 2.24 4.06 9.20
N LEU A 18 2.53 5.14 9.93
CA LEU A 18 1.59 6.26 10.16
C LEU A 18 1.10 6.87 8.84
N ARG A 19 2.01 7.05 7.90
CA ARG A 19 1.66 7.56 6.57
C ARG A 19 0.79 6.58 5.79
N MET A 20 1.12 5.28 5.81
CA MET A 20 0.32 4.24 5.17
C MET A 20 -1.05 4.08 5.83
N LEU A 21 -1.12 4.21 7.15
CA LEU A 21 -2.38 4.25 7.88
C LEU A 21 -3.28 5.37 7.33
N GLY A 22 -2.75 6.58 7.15
CA GLY A 22 -3.49 7.70 6.57
C GLY A 22 -3.98 7.46 5.15
N LEU A 23 -3.23 6.73 4.32
CA LEU A 23 -3.68 6.31 3.00
C LEU A 23 -4.85 5.33 3.09
N PHE A 24 -4.71 4.31 3.93
CA PHE A 24 -5.64 3.18 3.97
C PHE A 24 -6.92 3.47 4.76
N MET A 25 -6.89 4.35 5.76
CA MET A 25 -8.08 4.68 6.56
C MET A 25 -9.24 5.28 5.77
N ILE A 26 -8.98 5.83 4.60
CA ILE A 26 -10.01 6.43 3.76
C ILE A 26 -10.77 5.36 2.97
N MET A 27 -10.08 4.30 2.54
CA MET A 27 -10.63 3.31 1.61
C MET A 27 -11.97 2.69 2.06
N PRO A 28 -12.14 2.20 3.30
CA PRO A 28 -13.35 1.45 3.68
C PRO A 28 -14.60 2.30 3.91
N VAL A 29 -14.48 3.63 3.94
CA VAL A 29 -15.59 4.53 4.29
C VAL A 29 -15.84 5.62 3.24
N PHE A 30 -14.86 5.91 2.38
CA PHE A 30 -14.89 7.09 1.53
C PHE A 30 -15.97 7.03 0.44
N SER A 31 -16.14 5.89 -0.21
CA SER A 31 -17.12 5.74 -1.31
C SER A 31 -18.56 5.96 -0.86
N ILE A 32 -18.86 5.71 0.41
CA ILE A 32 -20.17 5.98 1.00
C ILE A 32 -20.30 7.43 1.44
N TYR A 33 -19.28 7.97 2.11
CA TYR A 33 -19.25 9.38 2.52
C TYR A 33 -19.41 10.33 1.33
N ALA A 34 -18.70 10.04 0.24
CA ALA A 34 -18.67 10.88 -0.95
C ALA A 34 -20.07 11.15 -1.53
N ARG A 35 -21.01 10.20 -1.41
CA ARG A 35 -22.41 10.37 -1.89
C ARG A 35 -23.14 11.55 -1.25
N ASN A 36 -22.70 12.00 -0.07
CA ASN A 36 -23.28 13.12 0.65
C ASN A 36 -22.52 14.44 0.40
N VAL A 37 -21.54 14.43 -0.51
CA VAL A 37 -20.70 15.59 -0.82
C VAL A 37 -21.02 16.08 -2.24
N PRO A 38 -21.17 17.40 -2.48
CA PRO A 38 -21.36 17.94 -3.81
C PRO A 38 -20.32 17.44 -4.82
N GLY A 39 -20.79 16.86 -5.94
CA GLY A 39 -19.94 16.20 -6.94
C GLY A 39 -19.57 14.74 -6.63
N GLY A 40 -20.01 14.19 -5.51
CA GLY A 40 -19.76 12.81 -5.11
C GLY A 40 -20.71 11.76 -5.71
N ASP A 41 -21.73 12.20 -6.44
CA ASP A 41 -22.60 11.31 -7.24
C ASP A 41 -21.84 10.62 -8.39
N SER A 42 -20.70 11.20 -8.80
CA SER A 42 -19.85 10.62 -9.82
C SER A 42 -18.91 9.56 -9.23
N ALA A 43 -19.17 8.29 -9.50
CA ALA A 43 -18.27 7.20 -9.13
C ALA A 43 -16.84 7.39 -9.65
N THR A 44 -16.67 8.04 -10.81
CA THR A 44 -15.37 8.42 -11.36
C THR A 44 -14.65 9.43 -10.46
N ALA A 45 -15.35 10.45 -9.94
CA ALA A 45 -14.77 11.42 -9.02
C ALA A 45 -14.38 10.75 -7.68
N VAL A 46 -15.21 9.84 -7.19
CA VAL A 46 -14.92 9.03 -5.98
C VAL A 46 -13.66 8.18 -6.19
N GLY A 47 -13.61 7.43 -7.28
CA GLY A 47 -12.46 6.61 -7.61
C GLY A 47 -11.18 7.44 -7.81
N LEU A 48 -11.30 8.62 -8.45
CA LEU A 48 -10.18 9.55 -8.61
C LEU A 48 -9.69 10.08 -7.25
N ALA A 49 -10.59 10.45 -6.33
CA ALA A 49 -10.23 10.92 -5.00
C ALA A 49 -9.49 9.84 -4.19
N ILE A 50 -9.87 8.58 -4.33
CA ILE A 50 -9.16 7.45 -3.72
C ILE A 50 -7.77 7.27 -4.34
N GLY A 51 -7.68 7.31 -5.68
CA GLY A 51 -6.47 6.96 -6.43
C GLY A 51 -5.45 8.07 -6.59
N ILE A 52 -5.85 9.36 -6.67
CA ILE A 52 -4.99 10.52 -7.03
C ILE A 52 -3.76 10.64 -6.12
N TYR A 53 -3.90 10.27 -4.86
CA TYR A 53 -2.80 10.16 -3.91
C TYR A 53 -1.66 9.30 -4.46
N GLY A 54 -1.99 8.13 -5.05
CA GLY A 54 -1.01 7.23 -5.66
C GLY A 54 -0.29 7.86 -6.86
N LEU A 55 -1.00 8.61 -7.71
CA LEU A 55 -0.40 9.26 -8.87
C LEU A 55 0.66 10.28 -8.45
N THR A 56 0.30 11.21 -7.58
CA THR A 56 1.23 12.26 -7.12
C THR A 56 2.41 11.67 -6.36
N GLN A 57 2.16 10.62 -5.59
CA GLN A 57 3.20 9.85 -4.91
C GLN A 57 4.17 9.20 -5.90
N ALA A 58 3.66 8.52 -6.93
CA ALA A 58 4.49 7.86 -7.95
C ALA A 58 5.39 8.85 -8.71
N LEU A 59 4.83 10.01 -9.08
CA LEU A 59 5.56 11.06 -9.78
C LEU A 59 6.69 11.66 -8.93
N LEU A 60 6.50 11.74 -7.61
CA LEU A 60 7.42 12.43 -6.71
C LEU A 60 8.39 11.51 -5.95
N TYR A 61 8.28 10.19 -6.05
CA TYR A 61 9.23 9.28 -5.41
C TYR A 61 10.69 9.54 -5.84
N ILE A 62 10.93 9.70 -7.14
CA ILE A 62 12.29 9.94 -7.66
C ILE A 62 12.79 11.33 -7.26
N PRO A 63 12.03 12.43 -7.43
CA PRO A 63 12.41 13.76 -6.94
C PRO A 63 12.75 13.80 -5.45
N TYR A 64 11.93 13.18 -4.59
CA TYR A 64 12.21 13.14 -3.15
C TYR A 64 13.48 12.33 -2.81
N GLY A 65 13.70 11.21 -3.51
CA GLY A 65 14.93 10.44 -3.36
C GLY A 65 16.15 11.29 -3.69
N TRP A 66 16.14 11.93 -4.86
CA TRP A 66 17.22 12.81 -5.32
C TRP A 66 17.44 14.02 -4.38
N MET A 67 16.37 14.65 -3.94
CA MET A 67 16.44 15.78 -3.01
C MET A 67 17.01 15.35 -1.67
N SER A 68 16.62 14.18 -1.14
CA SER A 68 17.09 13.66 0.13
C SER A 68 18.58 13.29 0.13
N ASP A 69 19.13 12.99 -1.04
CA ASP A 69 20.57 12.75 -1.21
C ASP A 69 21.38 14.04 -1.18
N ARG A 70 20.79 15.19 -1.53
CA ARG A 70 21.50 16.49 -1.63
C ARG A 70 21.36 17.35 -0.39
N ILE A 71 20.14 17.50 0.14
CA ILE A 71 19.87 18.38 1.28
C ILE A 71 19.74 17.62 2.60
N GLY A 72 19.85 16.27 2.54
CA GLY A 72 19.78 15.38 3.70
C GLY A 72 18.44 14.71 3.89
N ARG A 73 18.44 13.59 4.63
CA ARG A 73 17.27 12.72 4.82
C ARG A 73 16.19 13.39 5.65
N LYS A 74 16.54 13.88 6.85
CA LYS A 74 15.59 14.49 7.79
C LYS A 74 14.85 15.70 7.21
N PRO A 75 15.52 16.71 6.61
CA PRO A 75 14.82 17.87 6.03
C PRO A 75 13.77 17.48 4.98
N VAL A 76 14.10 16.51 4.11
CA VAL A 76 13.16 16.06 3.06
C VAL A 76 11.99 15.29 3.64
N ILE A 77 12.21 14.45 4.65
CA ILE A 77 11.13 13.73 5.35
C ILE A 77 10.21 14.72 6.06
N ILE A 78 10.77 15.72 6.77
CA ILE A 78 9.98 16.77 7.44
C ILE A 78 9.17 17.56 6.42
N PHE A 79 9.78 18.01 5.33
CA PHE A 79 9.08 18.71 4.26
C PHE A 79 7.91 17.90 3.69
N GLY A 80 8.15 16.63 3.37
CA GLY A 80 7.09 15.76 2.85
C GLY A 80 5.97 15.49 3.85
N LEU A 81 6.27 15.36 5.15
CA LEU A 81 5.25 15.25 6.20
C LEU A 81 4.44 16.54 6.36
N LEU A 82 5.05 17.71 6.21
CA LEU A 82 4.34 19.00 6.18
C LEU A 82 3.40 19.09 4.99
N VAL A 83 3.86 18.71 3.79
CA VAL A 83 3.00 18.65 2.58
C VAL A 83 1.84 17.68 2.79
N PHE A 84 2.10 16.51 3.38
CA PHE A 84 1.06 15.53 3.70
C PHE A 84 0.04 16.07 4.71
N ALA A 85 0.50 16.76 5.78
CA ALA A 85 -0.38 17.38 6.77
C ALA A 85 -1.22 18.50 6.15
N LEU A 86 -0.62 19.33 5.28
CA LEU A 86 -1.34 20.37 4.53
C LEU A 86 -2.44 19.77 3.65
N GLY A 87 -2.14 18.72 2.89
CA GLY A 87 -3.14 18.03 2.08
C GLY A 87 -4.25 17.41 2.93
N SER A 88 -3.92 16.89 4.11
CA SER A 88 -4.91 16.40 5.08
C SER A 88 -5.83 17.53 5.57
N LEU A 89 -5.28 18.69 5.87
CA LEU A 89 -6.05 19.86 6.28
C LEU A 89 -6.98 20.36 5.16
N VAL A 90 -6.47 20.45 3.92
CA VAL A 90 -7.28 20.82 2.76
C VAL A 90 -8.46 19.86 2.57
N ALA A 91 -8.21 18.54 2.69
CA ALA A 91 -9.27 17.54 2.58
C ALA A 91 -10.25 17.57 3.76
N ALA A 92 -9.79 17.92 4.98
CA ALA A 92 -10.64 18.05 6.15
C ALA A 92 -11.60 19.25 6.05
N LEU A 93 -11.17 20.34 5.43
CA LEU A 93 -11.93 21.57 5.24
C LEU A 93 -12.72 21.59 3.91
N ALA A 94 -12.64 20.54 3.12
CA ALA A 94 -13.28 20.46 1.82
C ALA A 94 -14.80 20.39 1.94
N HIS A 95 -15.50 21.19 1.12
CA HIS A 95 -16.97 21.23 1.03
C HIS A 95 -17.51 20.53 -0.23
N ASP A 96 -16.64 20.15 -1.16
CA ASP A 96 -16.96 19.45 -2.40
C ASP A 96 -15.87 18.44 -2.81
N MET A 97 -16.20 17.61 -3.80
CA MET A 97 -15.28 16.55 -4.28
C MET A 97 -14.00 17.11 -4.90
N THR A 98 -14.04 18.30 -5.50
CA THR A 98 -12.87 18.91 -6.14
C THR A 98 -11.79 19.21 -5.11
N TRP A 99 -12.18 19.85 -4.00
CA TRP A 99 -11.24 20.15 -2.90
C TRP A 99 -10.75 18.91 -2.18
N ILE A 100 -11.57 17.85 -2.07
CA ILE A 100 -11.12 16.56 -1.56
C ILE A 100 -10.04 15.96 -2.48
N ILE A 101 -10.27 15.96 -3.80
CA ILE A 101 -9.29 15.46 -4.79
C ILE A 101 -7.99 16.27 -4.71
N ILE A 102 -8.07 17.59 -4.62
CA ILE A 102 -6.90 18.45 -4.46
C ILE A 102 -6.16 18.12 -3.16
N GLY A 103 -6.85 18.03 -2.04
CA GLY A 103 -6.26 17.65 -0.75
C GLY A 103 -5.56 16.29 -0.81
N ARG A 104 -6.18 15.30 -1.46
CA ARG A 104 -5.62 13.98 -1.68
C ARG A 104 -4.38 14.00 -2.59
N ALA A 105 -4.40 14.83 -3.63
CA ALA A 105 -3.23 15.01 -4.50
C ALA A 105 -2.06 15.64 -3.72
N ILE A 106 -2.32 16.65 -2.88
CA ILE A 106 -1.32 17.26 -2.00
C ILE A 106 -0.80 16.25 -0.97
N GLN A 107 -1.68 15.44 -0.34
CA GLN A 107 -1.25 14.37 0.56
C GLN A 107 -0.27 13.40 -0.13
N GLY A 108 -0.59 12.93 -1.33
CA GLY A 108 0.28 12.07 -2.11
C GLY A 108 1.60 12.73 -2.50
N ALA A 109 1.60 14.07 -2.70
CA ALA A 109 2.80 14.83 -2.96
C ALA A 109 3.81 14.81 -1.79
N GLY A 110 3.39 14.45 -0.58
CA GLY A 110 4.29 14.14 0.54
C GLY A 110 5.01 12.78 0.40
N ALA A 111 5.61 12.48 -0.74
CA ALA A 111 6.15 11.18 -1.15
C ALA A 111 7.46 10.76 -0.47
N ILE A 112 7.49 10.69 0.86
CA ILE A 112 8.69 10.47 1.68
C ILE A 112 9.24 9.04 1.68
N SER A 113 8.55 8.06 1.08
CA SER A 113 8.93 6.64 1.19
C SER A 113 10.34 6.36 0.67
N SER A 114 10.74 7.01 -0.45
CA SER A 114 12.11 6.87 -0.99
C SER A 114 13.16 7.44 -0.04
N ALA A 115 12.88 8.57 0.59
CA ALA A 115 13.77 9.19 1.57
C ALA A 115 13.89 8.34 2.85
N ILE A 116 12.78 7.76 3.34
CA ILE A 116 12.78 6.87 4.52
C ILE A 116 13.56 5.59 4.23
N THR A 117 13.31 4.92 3.10
CA THR A 117 14.03 3.68 2.75
C THR A 117 15.51 3.92 2.56
N ALA A 118 15.91 5.05 1.96
CA ALA A 118 17.30 5.45 1.85
C ALA A 118 17.91 5.74 3.24
N PHE A 119 17.18 6.43 4.11
CA PHE A 119 17.66 6.74 5.46
C PHE A 119 17.86 5.49 6.31
N ILE A 120 16.98 4.50 6.22
CA ILE A 120 17.16 3.20 6.87
C ILE A 120 18.41 2.50 6.34
N ALA A 121 18.65 2.56 5.03
CA ALA A 121 19.86 1.99 4.44
C ALA A 121 21.15 2.67 4.94
N ASP A 122 21.11 3.99 5.19
CA ASP A 122 22.24 4.77 5.72
C ASP A 122 22.51 4.46 7.20
N LEU A 123 21.47 4.10 7.98
CA LEU A 123 21.55 3.84 9.43
C LEU A 123 21.72 2.36 9.79
N THR A 124 21.73 1.46 8.81
CA THR A 124 21.86 0.01 9.03
C THR A 124 23.06 -0.57 8.31
N SER A 125 23.76 -1.48 8.99
CA SER A 125 24.82 -2.27 8.37
C SER A 125 24.30 -3.12 7.21
N GLU A 126 25.13 -3.46 6.25
CA GLU A 126 24.76 -4.25 5.08
C GLU A 126 24.15 -5.59 5.47
N ALA A 127 24.69 -6.26 6.49
CA ALA A 127 24.16 -7.51 7.02
C ALA A 127 22.74 -7.39 7.60
N ASN A 128 22.37 -6.22 8.15
CA ASN A 128 21.08 -5.98 8.79
C ASN A 128 20.06 -5.27 7.88
N ARG A 129 20.50 -4.68 6.77
CA ARG A 129 19.65 -3.89 5.84
C ARG A 129 18.44 -4.68 5.35
N THR A 130 18.60 -5.95 5.02
CA THR A 130 17.47 -6.80 4.58
C THR A 130 16.42 -6.97 5.67
N LYS A 131 16.85 -7.14 6.94
CA LYS A 131 15.91 -7.23 8.08
C LYS A 131 15.17 -5.92 8.30
N ALA A 132 15.88 -4.79 8.21
CA ALA A 132 15.30 -3.46 8.36
C ALA A 132 14.24 -3.18 7.27
N MET A 133 14.53 -3.50 6.00
CA MET A 133 13.57 -3.35 4.91
C MET A 133 12.36 -4.28 5.05
N ALA A 134 12.55 -5.49 5.57
CA ALA A 134 11.44 -6.40 5.88
C ALA A 134 10.52 -5.84 6.98
N MET A 135 11.08 -5.14 7.99
CA MET A 135 10.28 -4.46 9.02
C MET A 135 9.41 -3.34 8.42
N VAL A 136 9.94 -2.56 7.48
CA VAL A 136 9.16 -1.53 6.74
C VAL A 136 8.06 -2.20 5.94
N GLY A 137 8.35 -3.25 5.18
CA GLY A 137 7.35 -4.00 4.42
C GLY A 137 6.22 -4.55 5.31
N ALA A 138 6.59 -5.17 6.45
CA ALA A 138 5.62 -5.67 7.42
C ALA A 138 4.73 -4.54 8.00
N SER A 139 5.30 -3.34 8.20
CA SER A 139 4.55 -2.19 8.71
C SER A 139 3.45 -1.72 7.78
N ILE A 140 3.58 -1.92 6.45
CA ILE A 140 2.55 -1.61 5.46
C ILE A 140 1.33 -2.51 5.68
N GLY A 141 1.54 -3.83 5.73
CA GLY A 141 0.47 -4.80 5.92
C GLY A 141 -0.27 -4.61 7.25
N VAL A 142 0.48 -4.37 8.34
CA VAL A 142 -0.10 -4.06 9.66
C VAL A 142 -0.92 -2.76 9.59
N SER A 143 -0.38 -1.70 8.97
CA SER A 143 -1.10 -0.43 8.81
C SER A 143 -2.37 -0.59 8.01
N PHE A 144 -2.36 -1.40 6.95
CA PHE A 144 -3.55 -1.71 6.17
C PHE A 144 -4.61 -2.42 7.02
N GLY A 145 -4.23 -3.51 7.71
CA GLY A 145 -5.16 -4.24 8.57
C GLY A 145 -5.77 -3.37 9.68
N VAL A 146 -4.93 -2.58 10.37
CA VAL A 146 -5.38 -1.63 11.39
C VAL A 146 -6.30 -0.56 10.79
N ALA A 147 -5.95 -0.01 9.62
CA ALA A 147 -6.70 1.04 8.96
C ALA A 147 -8.13 0.61 8.62
N ILE A 148 -8.30 -0.54 7.97
CA ILE A 148 -9.63 -0.99 7.53
C ILE A 148 -10.56 -1.37 8.69
N ILE A 149 -9.98 -1.76 9.84
CA ILE A 149 -10.73 -2.05 11.06
C ILE A 149 -11.11 -0.75 11.78
N LEU A 150 -10.15 0.16 11.98
CA LEU A 150 -10.37 1.38 12.75
C LEU A 150 -11.15 2.45 11.99
N ALA A 151 -11.03 2.51 10.66
CA ALA A 151 -11.65 3.58 9.88
C ALA A 151 -13.17 3.68 10.05
N PRO A 152 -13.97 2.60 9.96
CA PRO A 152 -15.42 2.69 10.21
C PRO A 152 -15.76 3.15 11.64
N ILE A 153 -14.96 2.73 12.62
CA ILE A 153 -15.13 3.08 14.03
C ILE A 153 -14.87 4.58 14.23
N VAL A 154 -13.72 5.05 13.77
CA VAL A 154 -13.33 6.47 13.89
C VAL A 154 -14.28 7.36 13.08
N PHE A 155 -14.64 6.94 11.85
CA PHE A 155 -15.59 7.64 11.00
C PHE A 155 -16.94 7.85 11.70
N ARG A 156 -17.44 6.87 12.44
CA ARG A 156 -18.68 6.98 13.22
C ARG A 156 -18.64 8.13 14.24
N TRP A 157 -17.47 8.39 14.86
CA TRP A 157 -17.34 9.35 15.96
C TRP A 157 -17.08 10.77 15.48
N ILE A 158 -16.23 10.94 14.46
CA ILE A 158 -15.73 12.24 14.04
C ILE A 158 -15.96 12.55 12.56
N GLY A 159 -16.59 11.64 11.81
CA GLY A 159 -16.84 11.80 10.37
C GLY A 159 -15.55 11.82 9.53
N MET A 160 -15.70 12.07 8.23
CA MET A 160 -14.57 12.14 7.31
C MET A 160 -13.66 13.35 7.52
N PRO A 161 -14.18 14.58 7.77
CA PRO A 161 -13.35 15.73 8.12
C PRO A 161 -12.47 15.48 9.35
N GLY A 162 -13.05 14.86 10.39
CA GLY A 162 -12.31 14.49 11.61
C GLY A 162 -11.24 13.43 11.31
N LEU A 163 -11.54 12.45 10.46
CA LEU A 163 -10.57 11.43 10.05
C LEU A 163 -9.37 12.04 9.32
N PHE A 164 -9.60 12.94 8.35
CA PHE A 164 -8.52 13.69 7.71
C PHE A 164 -7.72 14.55 8.70
N SER A 165 -8.40 15.17 9.69
CA SER A 165 -7.74 15.96 10.73
C SER A 165 -6.82 15.10 11.61
N VAL A 166 -7.27 13.90 12.01
CA VAL A 166 -6.44 12.95 12.78
C VAL A 166 -5.22 12.51 11.97
N ILE A 167 -5.40 12.19 10.69
CA ILE A 167 -4.30 11.82 9.78
C ILE A 167 -3.27 12.94 9.69
N GLY A 168 -3.73 14.20 9.54
CA GLY A 168 -2.85 15.37 9.53
C GLY A 168 -2.11 15.57 10.85
N ALA A 169 -2.80 15.43 11.99
CA ALA A 169 -2.19 15.50 13.31
C ALA A 169 -1.12 14.42 13.54
N LEU A 170 -1.38 13.19 13.11
CA LEU A 170 -0.39 12.11 13.17
C LEU A 170 0.86 12.42 12.34
N ALA A 171 0.72 13.10 11.20
CA ALA A 171 1.88 13.54 10.42
C ALA A 171 2.72 14.60 11.17
N ILE A 172 2.09 15.51 11.89
CA ILE A 172 2.80 16.46 12.75
C ILE A 172 3.52 15.77 13.91
N VAL A 173 2.88 14.77 14.55
CA VAL A 173 3.54 13.93 15.57
C VAL A 173 4.75 13.20 14.96
N ALA A 174 4.61 12.67 13.74
CA ALA A 174 5.71 12.01 13.03
C ALA A 174 6.90 12.95 12.78
N ILE A 175 6.67 14.24 12.52
CA ILE A 175 7.74 15.25 12.43
C ILE A 175 8.51 15.33 13.75
N GLY A 176 7.81 15.35 14.88
CA GLY A 176 8.45 15.31 16.21
C GLY A 176 9.33 14.08 16.37
N VAL A 177 8.86 12.90 15.95
CA VAL A 177 9.66 11.66 15.99
C VAL A 177 10.91 11.77 15.11
N VAL A 178 10.80 12.36 13.91
CA VAL A 178 11.97 12.59 13.03
C VAL A 178 13.02 13.46 13.70
N ILE A 179 12.59 14.54 14.36
CA ILE A 179 13.48 15.53 14.95
C ILE A 179 14.17 14.97 16.20
N TRP A 180 13.42 14.36 17.12
CA TRP A 180 13.91 14.04 18.47
C TRP A 180 14.28 12.57 18.68
N VAL A 181 13.76 11.64 17.88
CA VAL A 181 13.94 10.20 18.10
C VAL A 181 14.86 9.56 17.08
N VAL A 182 14.74 9.95 15.80
CA VAL A 182 15.57 9.39 14.73
C VAL A 182 17.00 9.95 14.82
N PRO A 183 18.07 9.12 14.86
CA PRO A 183 19.45 9.61 14.84
C PRO A 183 19.79 10.28 13.51
N ASP A 184 20.84 11.10 13.49
CA ASP A 184 21.34 11.70 12.24
C ASP A 184 22.08 10.66 11.39
N ALA A 185 21.98 10.79 10.05
CA ALA A 185 22.75 9.96 9.15
C ALA A 185 24.25 10.27 9.28
N PRO A 186 25.13 9.27 9.22
CA PRO A 186 26.56 9.49 9.11
C PRO A 186 26.88 10.33 7.86
N LYS A 187 27.67 11.38 8.02
CA LYS A 187 28.12 12.21 6.89
C LYS A 187 29.15 11.42 6.07
N GLY A 188 28.98 11.37 4.75
CA GLY A 188 30.03 10.91 3.83
C GLY A 188 29.90 9.47 3.31
N LEU A 189 28.74 8.85 3.40
CA LEU A 189 28.48 7.61 2.67
C LEU A 189 28.09 7.93 1.22
N ASP A 190 29.07 7.93 0.32
CA ASP A 190 28.81 7.85 -1.12
C ASP A 190 28.17 6.50 -1.42
N ALA A 191 26.84 6.45 -1.35
CA ALA A 191 26.11 5.26 -1.75
C ALA A 191 26.35 5.00 -3.23
N VAL A 192 27.00 3.89 -3.56
CA VAL A 192 27.15 3.43 -4.95
C VAL A 192 25.76 3.29 -5.55
N ARG A 193 25.39 4.21 -6.41
CA ARG A 193 24.07 4.26 -7.05
C ARG A 193 24.06 3.34 -8.26
N SER A 194 23.19 2.35 -8.25
CA SER A 194 22.91 1.61 -9.47
C SER A 194 21.89 2.36 -10.32
N PRO A 195 22.11 2.50 -11.62
CA PRO A 195 21.17 3.19 -12.51
C PRO A 195 19.84 2.42 -12.58
N PHE A 196 18.72 3.13 -12.55
CA PHE A 196 17.36 2.54 -12.69
C PHE A 196 17.21 1.72 -13.98
N SER A 197 17.98 2.04 -15.04
CA SER A 197 17.97 1.32 -16.32
C SER A 197 18.27 -0.17 -16.17
N GLU A 198 19.04 -0.59 -15.17
CA GLU A 198 19.35 -2.01 -14.92
C GLU A 198 18.14 -2.78 -14.38
N VAL A 199 17.25 -2.12 -13.64
CA VAL A 199 16.00 -2.73 -13.17
C VAL A 199 15.09 -3.06 -14.35
N PHE A 200 15.02 -2.18 -15.34
CA PHE A 200 14.19 -2.40 -16.54
C PHE A 200 14.76 -3.44 -17.52
N LYS A 201 16.04 -3.82 -17.38
CA LYS A 201 16.64 -4.91 -18.15
C LYS A 201 16.40 -6.30 -17.53
N ASN A 202 16.00 -6.37 -16.25
CA ASN A 202 15.78 -7.62 -15.56
C ASN A 202 14.32 -8.06 -15.69
N THR A 203 14.04 -9.06 -16.50
CA THR A 203 12.70 -9.58 -16.77
C THR A 203 11.99 -10.07 -15.51
N GLU A 204 12.71 -10.65 -14.53
CA GLU A 204 12.09 -11.13 -13.29
C GLU A 204 11.64 -9.96 -12.40
N LEU A 205 12.42 -8.87 -12.38
CA LEU A 205 11.99 -7.64 -11.69
C LEU A 205 10.80 -6.98 -12.39
N LEU A 206 10.75 -6.98 -13.72
CA LEU A 206 9.59 -6.47 -14.45
C LEU A 206 8.32 -7.27 -14.13
N ARG A 207 8.42 -8.60 -14.01
CA ARG A 207 7.31 -9.46 -13.61
C ARG A 207 6.83 -9.15 -12.19
N MET A 208 7.76 -8.91 -11.25
CA MET A 208 7.43 -8.51 -9.88
C MET A 208 6.79 -7.11 -9.84
N ASN A 209 7.30 -6.18 -10.64
CA ASN A 209 6.76 -4.83 -10.76
C ASN A 209 5.33 -4.82 -11.33
N PHE A 210 5.06 -5.65 -12.34
CA PHE A 210 3.70 -5.86 -12.84
C PHE A 210 2.80 -6.46 -11.74
N GLY A 211 3.34 -7.39 -10.96
CA GLY A 211 2.61 -8.04 -9.86
C GLY A 211 2.15 -7.06 -8.78
N VAL A 212 3.03 -6.17 -8.31
CA VAL A 212 2.66 -5.19 -7.29
C VAL A 212 1.67 -4.16 -7.83
N TYR A 213 1.82 -3.76 -9.10
CA TYR A 213 0.85 -2.92 -9.79
C TYR A 213 -0.53 -3.58 -9.81
N ALA A 214 -0.63 -4.82 -10.28
CA ALA A 214 -1.88 -5.55 -10.38
C ALA A 214 -2.53 -5.77 -9.00
N LEU A 215 -1.74 -6.14 -7.99
CA LEU A 215 -2.23 -6.35 -6.63
C LEU A 215 -2.91 -5.09 -6.06
N HIS A 216 -2.24 -3.94 -6.17
CA HIS A 216 -2.75 -2.70 -5.60
C HIS A 216 -3.83 -2.03 -6.48
N ALA A 217 -3.80 -2.24 -7.78
CA ALA A 217 -4.89 -1.82 -8.67
C ALA A 217 -6.20 -2.54 -8.31
N THR A 218 -6.15 -3.86 -8.15
CA THR A 218 -7.33 -4.65 -7.79
C THR A 218 -7.79 -4.38 -6.36
N GLN A 219 -6.88 -4.13 -5.42
CA GLN A 219 -7.21 -3.75 -4.05
C GLN A 219 -7.97 -2.42 -4.02
N THR A 220 -7.45 -1.39 -4.68
CA THR A 220 -8.10 -0.07 -4.67
C THR A 220 -9.43 -0.10 -5.41
N ALA A 221 -9.51 -0.81 -6.53
CA ALA A 221 -10.75 -1.01 -7.27
C ALA A 221 -11.82 -1.73 -6.41
N LEU A 222 -11.42 -2.75 -5.63
CA LEU A 222 -12.30 -3.43 -4.66
C LEU A 222 -12.91 -2.42 -3.67
N PHE A 223 -12.10 -1.52 -3.09
CA PHE A 223 -12.59 -0.55 -2.10
C PHE A 223 -13.43 0.60 -2.69
N VAL A 224 -13.48 0.76 -4.01
CA VAL A 224 -14.48 1.62 -4.66
C VAL A 224 -15.89 1.03 -4.51
N VAL A 225 -16.02 -0.30 -4.54
CA VAL A 225 -17.30 -1.03 -4.57
C VAL A 225 -17.67 -1.66 -3.22
N LEU A 226 -16.72 -2.31 -2.55
CA LEU A 226 -16.94 -3.14 -1.35
C LEU A 226 -17.72 -2.44 -0.23
N PRO A 227 -17.47 -1.16 0.15
CA PRO A 227 -18.25 -0.53 1.21
C PRO A 227 -19.74 -0.42 0.85
N HIS A 228 -20.05 -0.23 -0.44
CA HIS A 228 -21.42 -0.21 -0.92
C HIS A 228 -22.07 -1.60 -0.91
N MET A 229 -21.36 -2.64 -1.32
CA MET A 229 -21.84 -4.03 -1.23
C MET A 229 -22.20 -4.43 0.21
N LEU A 230 -21.38 -4.06 1.20
CA LEU A 230 -21.67 -4.32 2.61
C LEU A 230 -22.92 -3.56 3.08
N LEU A 231 -23.10 -2.32 2.60
CA LEU A 231 -24.27 -1.51 2.94
C LEU A 231 -25.54 -2.11 2.33
N THR A 232 -25.53 -2.54 1.06
CA THR A 232 -26.68 -3.19 0.40
C THR A 232 -27.01 -4.54 1.02
N ALA A 233 -26.01 -5.27 1.51
CA ALA A 233 -26.21 -6.50 2.29
C ALA A 233 -26.80 -6.24 3.68
N GLY A 234 -27.11 -4.99 4.04
CA GLY A 234 -27.74 -4.62 5.31
C GLY A 234 -26.78 -4.31 6.45
N LEU A 235 -25.46 -4.18 6.20
CA LEU A 235 -24.48 -3.85 7.22
C LEU A 235 -24.19 -2.33 7.21
N PRO A 236 -24.59 -1.57 8.27
CA PRO A 236 -24.28 -0.15 8.35
C PRO A 236 -22.78 0.11 8.34
N VAL A 237 -22.35 1.25 7.78
CA VAL A 237 -20.91 1.63 7.67
C VAL A 237 -20.18 1.54 9.00
N ALA A 238 -20.82 1.96 10.09
CA ALA A 238 -20.26 1.92 11.44
C ALA A 238 -19.97 0.49 11.94
N SER A 239 -20.59 -0.54 11.32
CA SER A 239 -20.45 -1.95 11.65
C SER A 239 -19.56 -2.72 10.65
N HIS A 240 -19.04 -2.09 9.60
CA HIS A 240 -18.16 -2.76 8.62
C HIS A 240 -16.92 -3.41 9.29
N TRP A 241 -16.46 -2.88 10.42
CA TRP A 241 -15.37 -3.47 11.20
C TRP A 241 -15.71 -4.88 11.72
N GLU A 242 -16.97 -5.23 11.89
CA GLU A 242 -17.44 -6.58 12.34
C GLU A 242 -17.13 -7.64 11.27
N VAL A 243 -17.05 -7.25 10.00
CA VAL A 243 -16.57 -8.10 8.90
C VAL A 243 -15.05 -7.98 8.75
N TYR A 244 -14.49 -6.77 8.75
CA TYR A 244 -13.07 -6.58 8.50
C TYR A 244 -12.17 -7.17 9.58
N LEU A 245 -12.55 -7.06 10.86
CA LEU A 245 -11.72 -7.57 11.96
C LEU A 245 -11.50 -9.09 11.90
N PRO A 246 -12.56 -9.94 11.87
CA PRO A 246 -12.35 -11.39 11.78
C PRO A 246 -11.72 -11.81 10.44
N VAL A 247 -12.09 -11.19 9.32
CA VAL A 247 -11.51 -11.47 8.01
C VAL A 247 -10.01 -11.19 8.01
N MET A 248 -9.59 -10.01 8.48
CA MET A 248 -8.17 -9.66 8.51
C MET A 248 -7.40 -10.48 9.53
N GLY A 249 -7.93 -10.66 10.73
CA GLY A 249 -7.30 -11.47 11.77
C GLY A 249 -7.05 -12.91 11.30
N LEU A 250 -8.07 -13.54 10.72
CA LEU A 250 -7.96 -14.91 10.21
C LEU A 250 -7.06 -14.99 8.97
N SER A 251 -7.13 -14.03 8.05
CA SER A 251 -6.26 -14.01 6.86
C SER A 251 -4.78 -13.85 7.21
N PHE A 252 -4.44 -13.04 8.22
CA PHE A 252 -3.07 -12.97 8.75
C PHE A 252 -2.62 -14.31 9.36
N PHE A 253 -3.51 -14.96 10.10
CA PHE A 253 -3.20 -16.27 10.67
C PHE A 253 -2.95 -17.33 9.57
N LEU A 254 -3.79 -17.35 8.53
CA LEU A 254 -3.66 -18.27 7.39
C LEU A 254 -2.44 -17.96 6.51
N MET A 255 -1.99 -16.70 6.44
CA MET A 255 -0.78 -16.31 5.72
C MET A 255 0.50 -16.90 6.32
N VAL A 256 0.59 -16.99 7.66
CA VAL A 256 1.84 -17.36 8.36
C VAL A 256 2.41 -18.71 7.91
N PRO A 257 1.65 -19.81 7.86
CA PRO A 257 2.16 -21.10 7.36
C PRO A 257 2.69 -21.03 5.92
N ALA A 258 1.99 -20.28 5.04
CA ALA A 258 2.39 -20.12 3.66
C ALA A 258 3.75 -19.42 3.54
N ILE A 259 3.96 -18.33 4.31
CA ILE A 259 5.25 -17.61 4.34
C ILE A 259 6.36 -18.49 4.92
N ILE A 260 6.09 -19.27 5.97
CA ILE A 260 7.07 -20.21 6.53
C ILE A 260 7.49 -21.24 5.48
N VAL A 261 6.54 -21.82 4.75
CA VAL A 261 6.82 -22.76 3.66
C VAL A 261 7.61 -22.09 2.54
N ALA A 262 7.24 -20.87 2.15
CA ALA A 262 7.96 -20.11 1.14
C ALA A 262 9.44 -19.90 1.50
N GLU A 263 9.71 -19.44 2.73
CA GLU A 263 11.07 -19.06 3.17
C GLU A 263 11.93 -20.25 3.57
N LYS A 264 11.39 -21.20 4.36
CA LYS A 264 12.17 -22.34 4.88
C LYS A 264 12.40 -23.45 3.84
N HIS A 265 11.43 -23.68 2.97
CA HIS A 265 11.52 -24.76 1.97
C HIS A 265 11.84 -24.25 0.56
N GLY A 266 12.16 -22.97 0.39
CA GLY A 266 12.49 -22.37 -0.91
C GLY A 266 11.33 -22.36 -1.91
N LYS A 267 10.07 -22.52 -1.44
CA LYS A 267 8.87 -22.60 -2.29
C LYS A 267 8.25 -21.23 -2.56
N MET A 268 9.09 -20.21 -2.80
CA MET A 268 8.61 -18.81 -3.01
C MET A 268 7.68 -18.70 -4.22
N LYS A 269 8.06 -19.27 -5.37
CA LYS A 269 7.24 -19.20 -6.60
C LYS A 269 5.88 -19.92 -6.47
N PRO A 270 5.78 -21.17 -6.00
CA PRO A 270 4.49 -21.81 -5.78
C PRO A 270 3.58 -21.03 -4.83
N ILE A 271 4.12 -20.50 -3.74
CA ILE A 271 3.34 -19.70 -2.77
C ILE A 271 2.89 -18.38 -3.40
N LEU A 272 3.73 -17.68 -4.18
CA LEU A 272 3.34 -16.51 -4.94
C LEU A 272 2.17 -16.82 -5.89
N CYS A 273 2.29 -17.88 -6.71
CA CYS A 273 1.22 -18.27 -7.63
C CYS A 273 -0.07 -18.69 -6.87
N GLY A 274 0.06 -19.38 -5.73
CA GLY A 274 -1.07 -19.71 -4.86
C GLY A 274 -1.78 -18.47 -4.32
N GLY A 275 -1.03 -17.45 -3.89
CA GLY A 275 -1.59 -16.18 -3.48
C GLY A 275 -2.35 -15.47 -4.61
N ILE A 276 -1.80 -15.48 -5.84
CA ILE A 276 -2.47 -14.89 -7.02
C ILE A 276 -3.77 -15.65 -7.34
N ILE A 277 -3.77 -16.98 -7.23
CA ILE A 277 -4.97 -17.80 -7.45
C ILE A 277 -6.04 -17.48 -6.40
N LEU A 278 -5.69 -17.31 -5.13
CA LEU A 278 -6.65 -16.92 -4.09
C LEU A 278 -7.26 -15.54 -4.38
N VAL A 279 -6.46 -14.57 -4.80
CA VAL A 279 -6.95 -13.24 -5.21
C VAL A 279 -7.88 -13.37 -6.43
N LEU A 280 -7.53 -14.18 -7.42
CA LEU A 280 -8.36 -14.42 -8.61
C LEU A 280 -9.70 -15.06 -8.25
N ILE A 281 -9.70 -16.09 -7.40
CA ILE A 281 -10.93 -16.73 -6.91
C ILE A 281 -11.81 -15.72 -6.18
N GLY A 282 -11.22 -14.92 -5.30
CA GLY A 282 -11.94 -13.87 -4.59
C GLY A 282 -12.57 -12.85 -5.53
N GLN A 283 -11.83 -12.35 -6.52
CA GLN A 283 -12.36 -11.40 -7.51
C GLN A 283 -13.47 -12.01 -8.37
N LEU A 284 -13.29 -13.24 -8.87
CA LEU A 284 -14.31 -13.94 -9.65
C LEU A 284 -15.58 -14.21 -8.83
N ALA A 285 -15.43 -14.62 -7.57
CA ALA A 285 -16.57 -14.86 -6.70
C ALA A 285 -17.38 -13.59 -6.44
N LEU A 286 -16.71 -12.42 -6.33
CA LEU A 286 -17.40 -11.13 -6.13
C LEU A 286 -18.21 -10.66 -7.35
N THR A 287 -18.01 -11.22 -8.56
CA THR A 287 -18.75 -10.79 -9.76
C THR A 287 -20.24 -11.11 -9.68
N GLU A 288 -20.63 -12.24 -9.08
CA GLU A 288 -22.01 -12.75 -9.05
C GLU A 288 -22.45 -13.10 -7.63
N LEU A 289 -21.81 -12.47 -6.60
CA LEU A 289 -22.09 -12.82 -5.21
C LEU A 289 -23.43 -12.27 -4.76
N PRO A 290 -24.32 -13.09 -4.13
CA PRO A 290 -25.53 -12.58 -3.48
C PRO A 290 -25.21 -11.60 -2.35
N ASP A 291 -26.08 -10.63 -2.10
CA ASP A 291 -25.98 -9.63 -1.04
C ASP A 291 -26.16 -10.28 0.36
N THR A 292 -25.25 -11.17 0.70
CA THR A 292 -25.26 -11.93 1.97
C THR A 292 -23.94 -11.69 2.70
N ILE A 293 -24.01 -11.07 3.87
CA ILE A 293 -22.83 -10.66 4.66
C ILE A 293 -21.84 -11.81 4.88
N TRP A 294 -22.33 -13.00 5.23
CA TRP A 294 -21.46 -14.16 5.49
C TRP A 294 -20.73 -14.67 4.24
N LEU A 295 -21.38 -14.62 3.07
CA LEU A 295 -20.74 -14.98 1.81
C LEU A 295 -19.72 -13.93 1.40
N ILE A 296 -20.04 -12.64 1.55
CA ILE A 296 -19.09 -11.54 1.33
C ILE A 296 -17.88 -11.73 2.25
N ALA A 297 -18.09 -11.96 3.56
CA ALA A 297 -16.99 -12.18 4.51
C ALA A 297 -16.11 -13.40 4.15
N LEU A 298 -16.71 -14.50 3.71
CA LEU A 298 -15.98 -15.70 3.28
C LEU A 298 -15.12 -15.43 2.04
N VAL A 299 -15.69 -14.76 1.04
CA VAL A 299 -14.96 -14.42 -0.19
C VAL A 299 -13.85 -13.42 0.11
N LEU A 300 -14.10 -12.43 0.97
CA LEU A 300 -13.07 -11.50 1.43
C LEU A 300 -11.96 -12.21 2.20
N LEU A 301 -12.27 -13.24 2.99
CA LEU A 301 -11.25 -14.03 3.68
C LEU A 301 -10.32 -14.72 2.68
N VAL A 302 -10.86 -15.31 1.62
CA VAL A 302 -10.06 -15.91 0.54
C VAL A 302 -9.20 -14.86 -0.14
N TYR A 303 -9.81 -13.72 -0.53
CA TYR A 303 -9.11 -12.61 -1.17
C TYR A 303 -7.98 -12.07 -0.31
N PHE A 304 -8.25 -11.71 0.95
CA PHE A 304 -7.24 -11.11 1.83
C PHE A 304 -6.18 -12.11 2.30
N THR A 305 -6.47 -13.40 2.34
CA THR A 305 -5.44 -14.42 2.56
C THR A 305 -4.44 -14.40 1.40
N GLY A 306 -4.91 -14.42 0.15
CA GLY A 306 -4.06 -14.26 -1.02
C GLY A 306 -3.31 -12.93 -1.03
N PHE A 307 -4.01 -11.82 -0.76
CA PHE A 307 -3.44 -10.48 -0.69
C PHE A 307 -2.28 -10.40 0.32
N ASN A 308 -2.50 -10.86 1.56
CA ASN A 308 -1.49 -10.81 2.62
C ASN A 308 -0.27 -11.69 2.31
N ILE A 309 -0.47 -12.88 1.72
CA ILE A 309 0.62 -13.74 1.23
C ILE A 309 1.46 -12.97 0.19
N LEU A 310 0.82 -12.30 -0.74
CA LEU A 310 1.48 -11.55 -1.82
C LEU A 310 2.19 -10.30 -1.28
N GLU A 311 1.55 -9.55 -0.40
CA GLU A 311 2.13 -8.35 0.23
C GLU A 311 3.38 -8.69 1.05
N ALA A 312 3.41 -9.84 1.73
CA ALA A 312 4.57 -10.30 2.47
C ALA A 312 5.68 -10.89 1.57
N SER A 313 5.30 -11.60 0.51
CA SER A 313 6.26 -12.35 -0.32
C SER A 313 6.91 -11.51 -1.43
N GLN A 314 6.18 -10.57 -2.05
CA GLN A 314 6.69 -9.80 -3.19
C GLN A 314 7.92 -8.94 -2.85
N PRO A 315 7.93 -8.11 -1.76
CA PRO A 315 9.11 -7.33 -1.41
C PRO A 315 10.33 -8.22 -1.10
N SER A 316 10.10 -9.37 -0.44
CA SER A 316 11.15 -10.36 -0.19
C SER A 316 11.76 -10.89 -1.49
N MET A 317 10.92 -11.24 -2.47
CA MET A 317 11.36 -11.70 -3.78
C MET A 317 12.13 -10.63 -4.55
N VAL A 318 11.64 -9.39 -4.62
CA VAL A 318 12.34 -8.25 -5.25
C VAL A 318 13.72 -8.06 -4.64
N SER A 319 13.82 -8.13 -3.30
CA SER A 319 15.09 -8.02 -2.58
C SER A 319 16.07 -9.16 -2.93
N LYS A 320 15.57 -10.40 -3.16
CA LYS A 320 16.40 -11.57 -3.53
C LYS A 320 16.83 -11.52 -5.00
N LEU A 321 15.99 -10.99 -5.87
CA LEU A 321 16.28 -10.82 -7.31
C LEU A 321 17.21 -9.64 -7.61
N SER A 322 17.43 -8.76 -6.63
CA SER A 322 18.27 -7.56 -6.75
C SER A 322 19.35 -7.52 -5.66
N PRO A 323 20.38 -8.39 -5.73
CA PRO A 323 21.45 -8.40 -4.73
C PRO A 323 22.33 -7.14 -4.82
N GLY A 324 22.94 -6.78 -3.68
CA GLY A 324 23.93 -5.72 -3.58
C GLY A 324 23.37 -4.30 -3.75
N PRO A 325 24.10 -3.40 -4.43
CA PRO A 325 23.74 -1.99 -4.54
C PRO A 325 22.47 -1.71 -5.34
N ARG A 326 21.96 -2.70 -6.09
CA ARG A 326 20.76 -2.58 -6.94
C ARG A 326 19.44 -2.62 -6.16
N LYS A 327 19.45 -3.06 -4.91
CA LYS A 327 18.24 -3.22 -4.08
C LYS A 327 17.41 -1.95 -3.94
N GLY A 328 18.08 -0.82 -3.70
CA GLY A 328 17.41 0.46 -3.53
C GLY A 328 16.66 0.90 -4.79
N ALA A 329 17.30 0.80 -5.95
CA ALA A 329 16.68 1.14 -7.23
C ALA A 329 15.50 0.20 -7.56
N ALA A 330 15.65 -1.11 -7.32
CA ALA A 330 14.59 -2.09 -7.55
C ALA A 330 13.36 -1.84 -6.66
N MET A 331 13.58 -1.57 -5.35
CA MET A 331 12.49 -1.23 -4.43
C MET A 331 11.86 0.13 -4.76
N GLY A 332 12.63 1.10 -5.28
CA GLY A 332 12.11 2.37 -5.76
C GLY A 332 11.14 2.19 -6.92
N VAL A 333 11.51 1.42 -7.94
CA VAL A 333 10.62 1.08 -9.07
C VAL A 333 9.40 0.30 -8.59
N TYR A 334 9.60 -0.70 -7.72
CA TYR A 334 8.53 -1.48 -7.12
C TYR A 334 7.49 -0.59 -6.41
N ASN A 335 7.93 0.32 -5.53
CA ASN A 335 7.04 1.24 -4.82
C ASN A 335 6.34 2.24 -5.77
N THR A 336 7.02 2.66 -6.85
CA THR A 336 6.40 3.52 -7.88
C THR A 336 5.26 2.78 -8.59
N LEU A 337 5.47 1.52 -8.99
CA LEU A 337 4.44 0.70 -9.63
C LEU A 337 3.29 0.36 -8.66
N GLN A 338 3.60 0.14 -7.37
CA GLN A 338 2.58 0.03 -6.31
C GLN A 338 1.68 1.28 -6.27
N ALA A 339 2.27 2.46 -6.25
CA ALA A 339 1.53 3.73 -6.20
C ALA A 339 0.72 3.98 -7.50
N LEU A 340 1.25 3.62 -8.67
CA LEU A 340 0.51 3.65 -9.93
C LEU A 340 -0.66 2.65 -9.94
N GLY A 341 -0.49 1.49 -9.30
CA GLY A 341 -1.58 0.53 -9.09
C GLY A 341 -2.71 1.14 -8.27
N LEU A 342 -2.39 1.76 -7.13
CA LEU A 342 -3.39 2.47 -6.30
C LEU A 342 -4.16 3.52 -7.10
N PHE A 343 -3.46 4.32 -7.92
CA PHE A 343 -4.09 5.32 -8.78
C PHE A 343 -5.01 4.70 -9.81
N SER A 344 -4.50 3.78 -10.62
CA SER A 344 -5.25 3.17 -11.71
C SER A 344 -6.45 2.38 -11.21
N GLY A 345 -6.31 1.66 -10.09
CA GLY A 345 -7.40 0.94 -9.45
C GLY A 345 -8.55 1.85 -9.04
N GLY A 346 -8.25 2.99 -8.42
CA GLY A 346 -9.26 4.00 -8.07
C GLY A 346 -9.89 4.64 -9.30
N ALA A 347 -9.08 5.21 -10.19
CA ALA A 347 -9.56 5.96 -11.36
C ALA A 347 -10.33 5.08 -12.35
N ILE A 348 -9.77 3.91 -12.71
CA ILE A 348 -10.41 2.97 -13.65
C ILE A 348 -11.60 2.28 -12.96
N GLY A 349 -11.46 1.88 -11.68
CA GLY A 349 -12.55 1.29 -10.91
C GLY A 349 -13.75 2.21 -10.84
N GLY A 350 -13.56 3.49 -10.48
CA GLY A 350 -14.62 4.47 -10.45
C GLY A 350 -15.24 4.76 -11.82
N TRP A 351 -14.42 4.77 -12.88
CA TRP A 351 -14.91 4.92 -14.27
C TRP A 351 -15.74 3.70 -14.70
N LEU A 352 -15.31 2.48 -14.37
CA LEU A 352 -16.05 1.25 -14.68
C LEU A 352 -17.39 1.20 -13.93
N VAL A 353 -17.43 1.56 -12.65
CA VAL A 353 -18.69 1.66 -11.90
C VAL A 353 -19.67 2.59 -12.59
N LYS A 354 -19.21 3.78 -13.02
CA LYS A 354 -20.05 4.77 -13.68
C LYS A 354 -20.61 4.31 -15.03
N THR A 355 -19.80 3.58 -15.80
CA THR A 355 -20.14 3.26 -17.22
C THR A 355 -20.74 1.87 -17.41
N HIS A 356 -20.34 0.89 -16.59
CA HIS A 356 -20.68 -0.51 -16.77
C HIS A 356 -21.21 -1.18 -15.48
N GLY A 357 -21.27 -0.43 -14.36
CA GLY A 357 -21.72 -0.95 -13.07
C GLY A 357 -20.62 -1.64 -12.25
N GLU A 358 -21.00 -2.06 -11.04
CA GLU A 358 -20.06 -2.60 -10.03
C GLU A 358 -19.43 -3.94 -10.45
N HIS A 359 -20.20 -4.81 -11.12
CA HIS A 359 -19.71 -6.11 -11.61
C HIS A 359 -18.53 -5.97 -12.58
N ALA A 360 -18.53 -4.92 -13.43
CA ALA A 360 -17.46 -4.68 -14.39
C ALA A 360 -16.09 -4.47 -13.72
N VAL A 361 -16.06 -3.94 -12.49
CA VAL A 361 -14.84 -3.74 -11.71
C VAL A 361 -14.21 -5.09 -11.38
N PHE A 362 -15.01 -6.05 -10.94
CA PHE A 362 -14.52 -7.39 -10.57
C PHE A 362 -14.11 -8.20 -11.80
N PHE A 363 -14.84 -8.08 -12.92
CA PHE A 363 -14.42 -8.69 -14.19
C PHE A 363 -13.08 -8.14 -14.68
N ALA A 364 -12.92 -6.83 -14.72
CA ALA A 364 -11.67 -6.20 -15.14
C ALA A 364 -10.50 -6.56 -14.19
N SER A 365 -10.76 -6.57 -12.88
CA SER A 365 -9.80 -7.00 -11.87
C SER A 365 -9.41 -8.46 -12.05
N SER A 366 -10.38 -9.35 -12.29
CA SER A 366 -10.13 -10.77 -12.55
C SER A 366 -9.28 -10.98 -13.80
N ALA A 367 -9.58 -10.25 -14.89
CA ALA A 367 -8.78 -10.30 -16.11
C ALA A 367 -7.34 -9.85 -15.87
N LEU A 368 -7.13 -8.77 -15.13
CA LEU A 368 -5.79 -8.27 -14.75
C LEU A 368 -5.02 -9.31 -13.91
N VAL A 369 -5.67 -9.91 -12.91
CA VAL A 369 -5.05 -10.93 -12.05
C VAL A 369 -4.77 -12.21 -12.84
N PHE A 370 -5.62 -12.59 -13.78
CA PHE A 370 -5.38 -13.74 -14.65
C PHE A 370 -4.16 -13.54 -15.54
N VAL A 371 -4.02 -12.35 -16.16
CA VAL A 371 -2.81 -11.99 -16.91
C VAL A 371 -1.57 -12.03 -15.99
N TRP A 372 -1.71 -11.53 -14.77
CA TRP A 372 -0.63 -11.60 -13.79
C TRP A 372 -0.25 -13.04 -13.47
N LEU A 373 -1.21 -13.94 -13.27
CA LEU A 373 -0.95 -15.36 -13.03
C LEU A 373 -0.14 -16.01 -14.16
N ILE A 374 -0.48 -15.71 -15.42
CA ILE A 374 0.28 -16.18 -16.59
C ILE A 374 1.72 -15.66 -16.56
N ILE A 375 1.92 -14.37 -16.26
CA ILE A 375 3.25 -13.76 -16.17
C ILE A 375 4.05 -14.39 -15.02
N ALA A 376 3.44 -14.54 -13.83
CA ALA A 376 4.07 -15.10 -12.65
C ALA A 376 4.40 -16.59 -12.81
N SER A 377 3.57 -17.37 -13.51
CA SER A 377 3.82 -18.78 -13.78
C SER A 377 5.11 -19.03 -14.58
N ARG A 378 5.52 -18.04 -15.40
CA ARG A 378 6.76 -18.08 -16.21
C ARG A 378 7.98 -17.55 -15.47
N MET A 379 7.87 -17.12 -14.21
CA MET A 379 9.00 -16.64 -13.41
C MET A 379 9.98 -17.78 -13.11
N LYS A 380 11.26 -17.42 -13.05
CA LYS A 380 12.28 -18.30 -12.46
C LYS A 380 12.23 -18.17 -10.93
N ALA A 381 12.36 -19.30 -10.25
CA ALA A 381 12.48 -19.28 -8.79
C ALA A 381 13.72 -18.47 -8.38
N PRO A 382 13.63 -17.60 -7.36
CA PRO A 382 14.82 -16.95 -6.84
C PRO A 382 15.83 -18.00 -6.33
N PRO A 383 17.14 -17.71 -6.41
CA PRO A 383 18.15 -18.63 -5.94
C PRO A 383 17.92 -18.98 -4.47
N PRO A 384 18.13 -20.25 -4.06
CA PRO A 384 18.05 -20.64 -2.66
C PRO A 384 19.05 -19.84 -1.83
N LYS A 385 18.70 -19.56 -0.55
CA LYS A 385 19.68 -18.98 0.38
C LYS A 385 20.86 -19.94 0.48
N VAL A 386 22.04 -19.50 0.10
CA VAL A 386 23.29 -20.20 0.50
C VAL A 386 23.39 -19.97 2.00
N HIS A 387 23.14 -21.05 2.78
CA HIS A 387 23.46 -21.07 4.20
C HIS A 387 24.99 -21.04 4.30
N ALA A 388 25.56 -19.87 4.64
CA ALA A 388 26.94 -19.75 5.08
C ALA A 388 27.04 -20.09 6.56
#